data_efbc9d52f711531cf8794462720713d9
#
_entry.id   efbc9d52f711531cf8794462720713d9
#
_cell.length_a   1.000
_cell.length_b   1.000
_cell.length_c   1.000
_cell.angle_alpha   90.00
_cell.angle_beta   90.00
_cell.angle_gamma   90.00
#
_symmetry.space_group_name_H-M   'P 1'
#
loop_
_entity.id
_entity.type
_entity.pdbx_description
1 polymer ?
#
loop_
_entity_poly.entity_id
_entity_poly.type
_entity_poly.pdbx_seq_one_letter_code
_entity_poly.pdbx_strand_id
1 'polypeptide(L)'
;MNKISKIIIILAYFCFYTHANSEIIKNIEIVGNERIPDETILMFSDIQIDDKIDNENLNKILKNLYDSNFFDNVSVSFDKSILKIRVTESPIIDKIVYKGIKSNSMK
;
A
#
# COMPACT_ATOMS: atom_id res chain seq x y z
N MET A 1 -43.23 -28.16 -2.12
CA MET A 1 -42.97 -28.61 -2.22
C MET A 1 -41.86 -29.17 -1.81
N ASN A 2 -41.01 -29.27 -2.15
CA ASN A 2 -40.09 -30.22 -1.94
C ASN A 2 -38.91 -29.76 -1.20
N LYS A 3 -38.28 -30.62 -0.42
CA LYS A 3 -37.04 -30.31 0.25
C LYS A 3 -35.94 -29.96 -0.73
N ILE A 4 -35.97 -30.58 -1.89
CA ILE A 4 -34.97 -30.30 -2.92
C ILE A 4 -35.10 -28.88 -3.44
N SER A 5 -36.32 -28.40 -3.60
CA SER A 5 -36.56 -27.03 -4.05
C SER A 5 -36.03 -26.04 -3.05
N LYS A 6 -36.23 -26.27 -1.77
CA LYS A 6 -35.71 -25.40 -0.73
C LYS A 6 -34.19 -25.39 -0.68
N ILE A 7 -33.60 -26.57 -0.87
CA ILE A 7 -32.14 -26.70 -0.89
C ILE A 7 -31.56 -25.93 -2.05
N ILE A 8 -32.18 -25.97 -3.21
CA ILE A 8 -31.73 -25.27 -4.38
C ILE A 8 -31.80 -23.75 -4.15
N ILE A 9 -32.87 -23.29 -3.52
CA ILE A 9 -33.00 -21.88 -3.21
C ILE A 9 -31.93 -21.41 -2.24
N ILE A 10 -31.65 -22.22 -1.23
CA ILE A 10 -30.59 -21.89 -0.26
C ILE A 10 -29.23 -21.87 -0.92
N LEU A 11 -28.96 -22.81 -1.80
CA LEU A 11 -27.70 -22.85 -2.53
C LEU A 11 -27.56 -21.66 -3.45
N ALA A 12 -28.62 -21.26 -4.15
CA ALA A 12 -28.59 -20.11 -5.01
C ALA A 12 -28.36 -18.83 -4.18
N TYR A 13 -28.97 -18.75 -3.02
CA TYR A 13 -28.78 -17.63 -2.14
C TYR A 13 -27.35 -17.53 -1.65
N PHE A 14 -26.74 -18.68 -1.38
CA PHE A 14 -25.36 -18.71 -0.93
C PHE A 14 -24.39 -18.21 -2.00
N CYS A 15 -24.72 -18.43 -3.26
CA CYS A 15 -23.86 -18.01 -4.35
C CYS A 15 -23.76 -16.49 -4.49
N PHE A 16 -24.77 -15.77 -3.98
CA PHE A 16 -24.72 -14.33 -4.08
C PHE A 16 -23.77 -13.67 -3.11
N TYR A 17 -23.23 -14.42 -2.17
CA TYR A 17 -22.33 -13.83 -1.20
C TYR A 17 -20.87 -13.94 -1.59
N THR A 18 -20.59 -14.57 -2.72
CA THR A 18 -19.20 -14.64 -3.14
C THR A 18 -18.86 -13.45 -4.00
N HIS A 19 -18.62 -12.34 -3.36
CA HIS A 19 -18.15 -11.18 -4.08
C HIS A 19 -16.65 -11.12 -3.95
N ALA A 20 -15.99 -11.03 -5.08
CA ALA A 20 -14.59 -10.68 -5.08
C ALA A 20 -14.49 -9.25 -4.62
N ASN A 21 -13.80 -9.03 -3.55
CA ASN A 21 -13.71 -7.69 -2.98
C ASN A 21 -12.53 -6.90 -3.49
N SER A 22 -12.16 -7.09 -4.73
CA SER A 22 -11.14 -6.22 -5.29
C SER A 22 -11.79 -4.97 -5.84
N GLU A 23 -11.29 -3.84 -5.43
CA GLU A 23 -11.77 -2.55 -5.91
C GLU A 23 -10.69 -1.91 -6.74
N ILE A 24 -11.10 -0.90 -7.51
CA ILE A 24 -10.19 -0.21 -8.41
C ILE A 24 -9.80 1.13 -7.79
N ILE A 25 -8.53 1.49 -7.87
CA ILE A 25 -8.03 2.76 -7.37
C ILE A 25 -8.51 3.87 -8.30
N LYS A 26 -9.29 4.79 -7.77
CA LYS A 26 -9.71 5.96 -8.54
C LYS A 26 -8.95 7.21 -8.16
N ASN A 27 -8.38 7.24 -6.98
CA ASN A 27 -7.59 8.37 -6.54
C ASN A 27 -6.52 7.88 -5.56
N ILE A 28 -5.40 8.58 -5.51
CA ILE A 28 -4.31 8.26 -4.62
C ILE A 28 -3.95 9.52 -3.85
N GLU A 29 -3.93 9.40 -2.51
CA GLU A 29 -3.53 10.51 -1.64
C GLU A 29 -2.26 10.13 -0.93
N ILE A 30 -1.27 10.99 -0.97
CA ILE A 30 0.01 10.76 -0.31
C ILE A 30 0.26 11.90 0.65
N VAL A 31 0.50 11.59 1.91
CA VAL A 31 0.75 12.60 2.93
C VAL A 31 1.99 12.24 3.74
N GLY A 32 2.62 13.25 4.30
CA GLY A 32 3.77 13.06 5.17
C GLY A 32 5.11 13.14 4.46
N ASN A 33 5.11 13.11 3.15
CA ASN A 33 6.36 13.22 2.40
C ASN A 33 6.78 14.70 2.35
N GLU A 34 8.02 14.95 2.68
CA GLU A 34 8.56 16.33 2.68
C GLU A 34 9.60 16.52 1.60
N ARG A 35 10.60 15.66 1.56
CA ARG A 35 11.65 15.76 0.56
C ARG A 35 11.40 14.88 -0.64
N ILE A 36 10.64 13.83 -0.47
CA ILE A 36 10.41 12.84 -1.51
C ILE A 36 9.10 13.18 -2.22
N PRO A 37 9.14 13.42 -3.51
CA PRO A 37 7.91 13.78 -4.24
C PRO A 37 6.95 12.61 -4.36
N ASP A 38 5.69 12.93 -4.59
CA ASP A 38 4.63 11.94 -4.72
C ASP A 38 4.97 10.93 -5.82
N GLU A 39 5.51 11.41 -6.93
CA GLU A 39 5.83 10.54 -8.05
C GLU A 39 6.83 9.46 -7.68
N THR A 40 7.78 9.79 -6.83
CA THR A 40 8.77 8.83 -6.36
C THR A 40 8.12 7.76 -5.48
N ILE A 41 7.19 8.18 -4.62
CA ILE A 41 6.47 7.23 -3.78
C ILE A 41 5.60 6.30 -4.64
N LEU A 42 4.96 6.84 -5.66
CA LEU A 42 4.18 6.02 -6.57
C LEU A 42 5.05 5.02 -7.31
N MET A 43 6.25 5.43 -7.69
CA MET A 43 7.17 4.55 -8.36
C MET A 43 7.61 3.40 -7.45
N PHE A 44 7.94 3.69 -6.21
CA PHE A 44 8.31 2.66 -5.25
C PHE A 44 7.14 1.71 -4.96
N SER A 45 5.94 2.25 -4.93
CA SER A 45 4.75 1.46 -4.64
C SER A 45 4.32 0.59 -5.81
N ASP A 46 4.74 0.94 -7.01
CA ASP A 46 4.41 0.23 -8.24
C ASP A 46 2.90 0.14 -8.44
N ILE A 47 2.22 1.26 -8.28
CA ILE A 47 0.77 1.33 -8.45
C ILE A 47 0.39 2.50 -9.35
N GLN A 48 -0.77 2.38 -9.95
CA GLN A 48 -1.31 3.40 -10.82
C GLN A 48 -2.82 3.51 -10.62
N ILE A 49 -3.37 4.62 -11.07
CA ILE A 49 -4.81 4.80 -11.12
C ILE A 49 -5.39 3.68 -11.98
N ASP A 50 -6.54 3.18 -11.60
CA ASP A 50 -7.26 2.08 -12.23
C ASP A 50 -6.69 0.68 -11.91
N ASP A 51 -5.63 0.58 -11.13
CA ASP A 51 -5.17 -0.72 -10.67
C ASP A 51 -6.18 -1.31 -9.69
N LYS A 52 -6.23 -2.62 -9.66
CA LYS A 52 -7.05 -3.33 -8.68
C LYS A 52 -6.31 -3.43 -7.36
N ILE A 53 -7.05 -3.27 -6.28
CA ILE A 53 -6.48 -3.34 -4.94
C ILE A 53 -7.17 -4.44 -4.14
N ASP A 54 -6.36 -5.25 -3.48
CA ASP A 54 -6.84 -6.20 -2.48
C ASP A 54 -5.83 -6.19 -1.32
N ASN A 55 -6.05 -7.02 -0.33
CA ASN A 55 -5.17 -7.03 0.85
C ASN A 55 -3.75 -7.40 0.52
N GLU A 56 -3.57 -8.29 -0.45
CA GLU A 56 -2.26 -8.70 -0.87
C GLU A 56 -1.50 -7.54 -1.50
N ASN A 57 -2.19 -6.77 -2.34
CA ASN A 57 -1.60 -5.60 -2.97
C ASN A 57 -1.25 -4.52 -1.95
N LEU A 58 -2.10 -4.32 -0.95
CA LEU A 58 -1.81 -3.36 0.11
C LEU A 58 -0.55 -3.75 0.87
N ASN A 59 -0.41 -5.02 1.20
CA ASN A 59 0.78 -5.50 1.88
C ASN A 59 2.04 -5.35 1.02
N LYS A 60 1.91 -5.56 -0.26
CA LYS A 60 3.03 -5.40 -1.18
C LYS A 60 3.48 -3.94 -1.27
N ILE A 61 2.52 -3.03 -1.33
CA ILE A 61 2.84 -1.60 -1.34
C ILE A 61 3.60 -1.23 -0.06
N LEU A 62 3.10 -1.68 1.07
CA LEU A 62 3.72 -1.39 2.35
C LEU A 62 5.15 -1.93 2.40
N LYS A 63 5.34 -3.15 1.95
CA LYS A 63 6.66 -3.76 1.94
C LYS A 63 7.60 -3.02 1.01
N ASN A 64 7.14 -2.67 -0.17
CA ASN A 64 7.97 -1.95 -1.14
C ASN A 64 8.44 -0.62 -0.58
N LEU A 65 7.57 0.09 0.11
CA LEU A 65 7.93 1.38 0.68
C LEU A 65 8.92 1.22 1.83
N TYR A 66 8.74 0.22 2.69
CA TYR A 66 9.71 -0.03 3.75
C TYR A 66 11.06 -0.48 3.19
N ASP A 67 11.04 -1.29 2.14
CA ASP A 67 12.28 -1.80 1.54
C ASP A 67 13.10 -0.70 0.89
N SER A 68 12.49 0.42 0.57
CA SER A 68 13.23 1.54 -0.02
C SER A 68 14.20 2.19 0.96
N ASN A 69 13.99 1.99 2.24
CA ASN A 69 14.80 2.56 3.32
C ASN A 69 14.72 4.08 3.45
N PHE A 70 13.78 4.70 2.76
CA PHE A 70 13.60 6.15 2.87
C PHE A 70 12.60 6.54 3.96
N PHE A 71 11.88 5.58 4.51
CA PHE A 71 10.80 5.87 5.45
C PHE A 71 10.96 5.14 6.76
N ASP A 72 10.75 5.87 7.85
CA ASP A 72 10.73 5.27 9.19
C ASP A 72 9.39 4.61 9.46
N ASN A 73 8.34 5.13 8.86
CA ASN A 73 7.00 4.60 9.09
C ASN A 73 6.17 4.76 7.82
N VAL A 74 5.34 3.77 7.55
CA VAL A 74 4.46 3.78 6.40
C VAL A 74 3.12 3.20 6.80
N SER A 75 2.06 3.86 6.39
CA SER A 75 0.70 3.39 6.62
C SER A 75 -0.06 3.48 5.30
N VAL A 76 -0.75 2.42 4.94
CA VAL A 76 -1.49 2.35 3.69
C VAL A 76 -2.92 1.94 4.00
N SER A 77 -3.88 2.66 3.47
CA SER A 77 -5.28 2.31 3.62
C SER A 77 -6.02 2.55 2.32
N PHE A 78 -7.12 1.83 2.14
CA PHE A 78 -7.91 1.95 0.93
C PHE A 78 -9.38 1.99 1.33
N ASP A 79 -10.06 3.05 0.95
CA ASP A 79 -11.46 3.23 1.27
C ASP A 79 -12.12 4.04 0.17
N LYS A 80 -13.30 3.63 -0.24
CA LYS A 80 -14.10 4.35 -1.24
C LYS A 80 -13.30 4.66 -2.51
N SER A 81 -12.53 3.69 -2.95
CA SER A 81 -11.70 3.79 -4.15
C SER A 81 -10.56 4.79 -4.04
N ILE A 82 -10.27 5.26 -2.83
CA ILE A 82 -9.15 6.16 -2.58
C ILE A 82 -8.07 5.40 -1.83
N LEU A 83 -6.89 5.35 -2.41
CA LEU A 83 -5.74 4.76 -1.77
C LEU A 83 -4.98 5.86 -1.04
N LYS A 84 -4.83 5.73 0.26
CA LYS A 84 -4.14 6.73 1.07
C LYS A 84 -2.83 6.16 1.58
N ILE A 85 -1.75 6.84 1.30
CA ILE A 85 -0.42 6.45 1.75
C ILE A 85 0.09 7.54 2.68
N ARG A 86 0.39 7.15 3.90
CA ARG A 86 0.98 8.08 4.86
C ARG A 86 2.38 7.61 5.19
N VAL A 87 3.35 8.50 5.05
CA VAL A 87 4.74 8.14 5.29
C VAL A 87 5.38 9.10 6.26
N THR A 88 6.39 8.61 6.96
CA THR A 88 7.28 9.45 7.74
C THR A 88 8.67 9.21 7.19
N GLU A 89 9.26 10.25 6.64
CA GLU A 89 10.59 10.12 6.04
C GLU A 89 11.66 9.92 7.08
N SER A 90 12.66 9.15 6.70
CA SER A 90 13.77 8.88 7.57
C SER A 90 14.71 10.09 7.59
N PRO A 91 15.02 10.67 8.75
CA PRO A 91 15.82 11.90 8.78
C PRO A 91 17.29 11.68 8.78
N ILE A 92 17.76 10.46 8.72
CA ILE A 92 19.04 10.22 9.05
C ILE A 92 20.03 10.15 8.05
N ILE A 93 19.64 10.27 6.86
CA ILE A 93 20.49 10.06 5.73
C ILE A 93 21.75 10.85 5.77
N ASP A 94 21.65 12.09 6.18
CA ASP A 94 22.79 12.96 6.20
C ASP A 94 23.82 12.61 7.23
N LYS A 95 23.42 11.95 8.26
CA LYS A 95 24.34 11.65 9.32
C LYS A 95 25.24 10.53 9.02
N ILE A 96 24.84 9.70 8.11
CA ILE A 96 25.65 8.59 7.82
C ILE A 96 26.86 8.96 7.07
N VAL A 97 26.69 10.02 6.37
CA VAL A 97 27.69 10.42 5.57
C VAL A 97 28.91 10.78 6.20
N TYR A 98 29.00 11.06 7.20
CA TYR A 98 30.12 11.47 7.65
C TYR A 98 30.71 10.76 8.54
N LYS A 99 30.59 10.08 8.81
CA LYS A 99 31.28 9.51 9.48
C LYS A 99 32.36 9.04 9.00
N GLY A 100 32.52 9.17 8.66
CA GLY A 100 33.38 8.84 8.27
C GLY A 100 34.11 9.19 8.02
N ILE A 101 34.26 9.39 8.04
CA ILE A 101 34.70 9.76 7.78
C ILE A 101 35.29 10.04 8.24
N LYS A 102 35.60 10.13 8.68
CA LYS A 102 36.03 10.47 9.10
C LYS A 102 36.59 10.16 9.18
N SER A 103 36.90 9.96 9.20
CA SER A 103 37.28 9.88 8.99
C SER A 103 37.77 9.64 8.95
N ASN A 104 38.25 9.61 9.10
CA ASN A 104 38.52 9.60 8.79
C ASN A 104 38.94 9.49 8.81
N SER A 105 39.25 9.61 8.99
CA SER A 105 39.35 9.81 8.74
C SER A 105 39.65 9.72 8.84
N MET A 106 39.99 9.79 9.00
CA MET A 106 39.90 10.01 8.89
C MET A 106 40.18 9.98 8.92
N LYS A 107 40.49 9.88 9.06
CA LYS A 107 40.54 10.26 9.11
C LYS A 107 40.47 10.17 9.10
#